data_a320892741c97e43955af810d553b470
#
_entry.id   a320892741c97e43955af810d553b470
#
_cell.length_a   1.000
_cell.length_b   1.000
_cell.length_c   1.000
_cell.angle_alpha   90.00
_cell.angle_beta   90.00
_cell.angle_gamma   90.00
#
_symmetry.space_group_name_H-M   'P 1'
#
loop_
_entity.id
_entity.type
_entity.pdbx_description
1 polymer ?
#
loop_
_entity_poly.entity_id
_entity_poly.type
_entity_poly.pdbx_seq_one_letter_code
_entity_poly.pdbx_strand_id
1 'polypeptide(L)'
;GSGKHGFSEKPACEEALNVYAFSKLFFDNYARRYFDNAESQLVGLRYFNVYGPQENHKGKMASMIFQMFNQWKAEGKVKLFEGFDGYGNGEQTRDFIYVKDVVKVNFFFWDHPELKGIYNCGTGHAHTFNTLAKGVLKYFGSGELEYVPFPEVLKGKYQSFTEADSSKLLTAGYDGGFTDIEEAIAEYCALLDKNDGYLINER
;
A
#
# COMPACT_ATOMS: atom_id res chain seq x y z
N GLY A 1 -4.08 11.52 -3.78
CA GLY A 1 -5.00 12.66 -3.73
C GLY A 1 -5.39 13.03 -2.31
N SER A 2 -6.16 14.08 -2.16
CA SER A 2 -6.66 14.54 -0.84
C SER A 2 -7.70 13.60 -0.21
N GLY A 3 -8.25 12.68 -0.97
CA GLY A 3 -9.37 11.84 -0.57
C GLY A 3 -10.73 12.53 -0.55
N LYS A 4 -10.76 13.86 -0.73
CA LYS A 4 -11.99 14.66 -0.69
C LYS A 4 -13.05 14.22 -1.71
N HIS A 5 -12.61 13.72 -2.86
CA HIS A 5 -13.46 13.26 -3.96
C HIS A 5 -13.29 11.77 -4.25
N GLY A 6 -12.74 11.01 -3.30
CA GLY A 6 -12.40 9.59 -3.47
C GLY A 6 -11.04 9.36 -4.13
N PHE A 7 -10.79 8.11 -4.53
CA PHE A 7 -9.50 7.67 -5.06
C PHE A 7 -9.61 6.98 -6.42
N SER A 8 -10.60 7.35 -7.24
CA SER A 8 -10.69 6.85 -8.62
C SER A 8 -9.68 7.56 -9.53
N GLU A 9 -9.48 7.03 -10.75
CA GLU A 9 -8.59 7.62 -11.75
C GLU A 9 -9.19 8.82 -12.50
N LYS A 10 -10.29 9.36 -11.99
CA LYS A 10 -10.99 10.53 -12.58
C LYS A 10 -10.28 11.82 -12.22
N PRO A 11 -10.23 12.81 -13.13
CA PRO A 11 -9.59 14.11 -12.88
C PRO A 11 -10.07 14.80 -11.59
N ALA A 12 -11.35 14.65 -11.22
CA ALA A 12 -11.90 15.23 -10.00
C ALA A 12 -11.26 14.68 -8.71
N CYS A 13 -10.63 13.48 -8.76
CA CYS A 13 -9.94 12.85 -7.62
C CYS A 13 -8.43 13.16 -7.59
N GLU A 14 -7.93 13.92 -8.57
CA GLU A 14 -6.49 14.14 -8.80
C GLU A 14 -6.00 15.44 -8.19
N GLU A 15 -6.14 15.57 -6.88
CA GLU A 15 -5.64 16.70 -6.11
C GLU A 15 -4.33 16.31 -5.38
N ALA A 16 -3.22 16.95 -5.76
CA ALA A 16 -1.92 16.66 -5.17
C ALA A 16 -1.75 17.38 -3.82
N LEU A 17 -1.44 16.63 -2.76
CA LEU A 17 -1.25 17.16 -1.39
C LEU A 17 0.13 17.76 -1.15
N ASN A 18 1.12 17.36 -1.93
CA ASN A 18 2.51 17.79 -1.77
C ASN A 18 3.30 17.63 -3.07
N VAL A 19 4.56 18.07 -3.08
CA VAL A 19 5.43 18.04 -4.27
C VAL A 19 5.62 16.60 -4.80
N TYR A 20 5.73 15.60 -3.93
CA TYR A 20 5.83 14.20 -4.36
C TYR A 20 4.54 13.75 -5.08
N ALA A 21 3.37 13.99 -4.49
CA ALA A 21 2.09 13.67 -5.13
C ALA A 21 1.92 14.43 -6.46
N PHE A 22 2.35 15.70 -6.50
CA PHE A 22 2.33 16.50 -7.72
C PHE A 22 3.23 15.89 -8.81
N SER A 23 4.44 15.43 -8.49
CA SER A 23 5.33 14.81 -9.47
C SER A 23 4.71 13.55 -10.11
N LYS A 24 3.95 12.75 -9.34
CA LYS A 24 3.24 11.58 -9.85
C LYS A 24 2.08 11.99 -10.76
N LEU A 25 1.27 12.93 -10.32
CA LEU A 25 0.17 13.46 -11.13
C LEU A 25 0.68 14.12 -12.43
N PHE A 26 1.78 14.85 -12.36
CA PHE A 26 2.40 15.43 -13.54
C PHE A 26 2.81 14.37 -14.56
N PHE A 27 3.43 13.27 -14.09
CA PHE A 27 3.80 12.15 -14.94
C PHE A 27 2.57 11.47 -15.56
N ASP A 28 1.51 11.24 -14.78
CA ASP A 28 0.25 10.69 -15.28
C ASP A 28 -0.33 11.56 -16.40
N ASN A 29 -0.37 12.89 -16.19
CA ASN A 29 -0.87 13.84 -17.20
C ASN A 29 0.01 13.89 -18.44
N TYR A 30 1.32 13.71 -18.29
CA TYR A 30 2.23 13.59 -19.40
C TYR A 30 1.96 12.31 -20.21
N ALA A 31 1.86 11.15 -19.54
CA ALA A 31 1.61 9.86 -20.16
C ALA A 31 0.26 9.83 -20.94
N ARG A 32 -0.79 10.47 -20.40
CA ARG A 32 -2.11 10.54 -21.05
C ARG A 32 -2.08 11.10 -22.47
N ARG A 33 -1.11 11.97 -22.80
CA ARG A 33 -0.98 12.54 -24.14
C ARG A 33 -0.55 11.53 -25.19
N TYR A 34 -0.03 10.39 -24.75
CA TYR A 34 0.53 9.37 -25.63
C TYR A 34 -0.32 8.10 -25.72
N PHE A 35 -1.33 7.92 -24.85
CA PHE A 35 -2.10 6.67 -24.84
C PHE A 35 -2.75 6.34 -26.17
N ASP A 36 -3.29 7.32 -26.89
CA ASP A 36 -3.98 7.09 -28.16
C ASP A 36 -3.02 6.85 -29.32
N ASN A 37 -1.83 7.42 -29.27
CA ASN A 37 -0.87 7.42 -30.37
C ASN A 37 0.34 6.50 -30.13
N ALA A 38 0.45 5.86 -28.98
CA ALA A 38 1.55 4.96 -28.69
C ALA A 38 1.41 3.65 -29.46
N GLU A 39 2.44 3.26 -30.19
CA GLU A 39 2.54 1.96 -30.86
C GLU A 39 2.68 0.82 -29.83
N SER A 40 3.33 1.10 -28.71
CA SER A 40 3.51 0.16 -27.60
C SER A 40 2.42 0.34 -26.54
N GLN A 41 2.23 -0.70 -25.73
CA GLN A 41 1.40 -0.62 -24.53
C GLN A 41 1.95 0.42 -23.56
N LEU A 42 1.09 1.29 -23.05
CA LEU A 42 1.39 2.21 -21.96
C LEU A 42 0.37 2.02 -20.83
N VAL A 43 0.81 1.50 -19.70
CA VAL A 43 -0.01 1.34 -18.50
C VAL A 43 0.69 2.01 -17.32
N GLY A 44 -0.01 2.94 -16.67
CA GLY A 44 0.41 3.55 -15.41
C GLY A 44 -0.32 2.90 -14.24
N LEU A 45 0.41 2.32 -13.29
CA LEU A 45 -0.16 1.73 -12.08
C LEU A 45 0.04 2.67 -10.90
N ARG A 46 -1.06 3.10 -10.27
CA ARG A 46 -1.06 3.87 -9.04
C ARG A 46 -1.10 2.91 -7.86
N TYR A 47 0.08 2.55 -7.36
CA TYR A 47 0.20 1.67 -6.21
C TYR A 47 -0.29 2.35 -4.95
N PHE A 48 -1.13 1.64 -4.18
CA PHE A 48 -1.49 2.01 -2.84
C PHE A 48 -0.39 1.58 -1.86
N ASN A 49 -0.68 1.26 -0.61
CA ASN A 49 0.35 0.96 0.37
C ASN A 49 0.90 -0.45 0.19
N VAL A 50 1.89 -0.60 -0.69
CA VAL A 50 2.54 -1.89 -0.97
C VAL A 50 3.40 -2.32 0.20
N TYR A 51 3.30 -3.60 0.59
CA TYR A 51 4.16 -4.25 1.57
C TYR A 51 4.57 -5.65 1.09
N GLY A 52 5.65 -6.17 1.67
CA GLY A 52 6.12 -7.52 1.39
C GLY A 52 7.66 -7.61 1.36
N PRO A 53 8.20 -8.77 0.96
CA PRO A 53 9.64 -9.02 0.98
C PRO A 53 10.45 -8.03 0.12
N GLN A 54 11.77 -8.00 0.34
CA GLN A 54 12.74 -7.21 -0.40
C GLN A 54 12.72 -5.69 -0.09
N GLU A 55 12.25 -5.25 1.08
CA GLU A 55 12.17 -3.83 1.41
C GLU A 55 13.16 -3.33 2.48
N ASN A 56 14.09 -4.17 2.94
CA ASN A 56 15.08 -3.84 3.98
C ASN A 56 15.90 -2.59 3.65
N HIS A 57 16.25 -2.40 2.38
CA HIS A 57 17.01 -1.25 1.91
C HIS A 57 16.29 0.09 2.07
N LYS A 58 14.98 0.08 2.27
CA LYS A 58 14.16 1.29 2.40
C LYS A 58 14.28 1.97 3.79
N GLY A 59 14.83 1.27 4.80
CA GLY A 59 14.97 1.79 6.16
C GLY A 59 13.64 2.30 6.72
N LYS A 60 13.58 3.57 7.12
CA LYS A 60 12.36 4.20 7.66
C LYS A 60 11.21 4.34 6.66
N MET A 61 11.47 4.15 5.37
CA MET A 61 10.47 4.19 4.30
C MET A 61 9.89 2.81 3.96
N ALA A 62 10.35 1.75 4.65
CA ALA A 62 9.76 0.43 4.55
C ALA A 62 8.33 0.41 5.09
N SER A 63 7.54 -0.60 4.73
CA SER A 63 6.14 -0.72 5.11
C SER A 63 5.94 -0.73 6.63
N MET A 64 4.72 -0.42 7.06
CA MET A 64 4.38 -0.47 8.49
C MET A 64 4.51 -1.88 9.07
N ILE A 65 4.22 -2.93 8.30
CA ILE A 65 4.38 -4.32 8.75
C ILE A 65 5.85 -4.62 9.05
N PHE A 66 6.77 -4.20 8.16
CA PHE A 66 8.22 -4.30 8.40
C PHE A 66 8.66 -3.55 9.66
N GLN A 67 8.16 -2.33 9.85
CA GLN A 67 8.48 -1.52 11.04
C GLN A 67 7.95 -2.18 12.31
N MET A 68 6.70 -2.65 12.31
CA MET A 68 6.06 -3.32 13.47
C MET A 68 6.77 -4.62 13.82
N PHE A 69 7.16 -5.42 12.82
CA PHE A 69 7.94 -6.63 13.03
C PHE A 69 9.28 -6.33 13.73
N ASN A 70 10.01 -5.32 13.25
CA ASN A 70 11.28 -4.93 13.85
C ASN A 70 11.11 -4.30 15.25
N GLN A 71 10.05 -3.53 15.49
CA GLN A 71 9.72 -3.03 16.82
C GLN A 71 9.50 -4.19 17.79
N TRP A 72 8.71 -5.18 17.39
CA TRP A 72 8.49 -6.35 18.23
C TRP A 72 9.80 -7.14 18.51
N LYS A 73 10.64 -7.35 17.50
CA LYS A 73 11.95 -8.01 17.67
C LYS A 73 12.85 -7.26 18.65
N ALA A 74 12.81 -5.94 18.65
CA ALA A 74 13.64 -5.10 19.50
C ALA A 74 13.13 -4.98 20.95
N GLU A 75 11.80 -4.83 21.11
CA GLU A 75 11.22 -4.40 22.40
C GLU A 75 10.06 -5.30 22.89
N GLY A 76 9.62 -6.29 22.10
CA GLY A 76 8.43 -7.10 22.40
C GLY A 76 7.11 -6.31 22.28
N LYS A 77 7.15 -5.16 21.63
CA LYS A 77 6.01 -4.22 21.50
C LYS A 77 5.86 -3.72 20.09
N VAL A 78 4.63 -3.35 19.73
CA VAL A 78 4.30 -2.61 18.52
C VAL A 78 3.76 -1.25 18.93
N LYS A 79 4.32 -0.17 18.35
CA LYS A 79 3.93 1.21 18.65
C LYS A 79 3.13 1.80 17.51
N LEU A 80 1.95 2.32 17.81
CA LEU A 80 1.07 3.05 16.91
C LEU A 80 0.85 4.47 17.41
N PHE A 81 0.44 5.35 16.51
CA PHE A 81 0.06 6.71 16.90
C PHE A 81 -1.31 6.72 17.57
N GLU A 82 -1.45 7.61 18.55
CA GLU A 82 -2.73 8.02 19.10
C GLU A 82 -3.64 8.60 18.00
N GLY A 83 -4.91 8.73 18.34
CA GLY A 83 -5.93 9.25 17.45
C GLY A 83 -5.64 10.69 16.98
N PHE A 84 -5.92 10.94 15.72
CA PHE A 84 -5.80 12.25 15.11
C PHE A 84 -6.83 12.39 13.97
N ASP A 85 -7.27 13.61 13.66
CA ASP A 85 -8.16 13.90 12.53
C ASP A 85 -9.52 13.14 12.61
N GLY A 86 -10.06 13.04 13.83
CA GLY A 86 -11.34 12.36 14.10
C GLY A 86 -11.26 10.83 14.21
N TYR A 87 -10.07 10.25 14.07
CA TYR A 87 -9.83 8.81 14.25
C TYR A 87 -9.40 8.49 15.68
N GLY A 88 -9.77 7.32 16.18
CA GLY A 88 -9.25 6.77 17.44
C GLY A 88 -7.80 6.31 17.30
N ASN A 89 -7.23 5.83 18.41
CA ASN A 89 -5.85 5.34 18.47
C ASN A 89 -5.62 4.17 17.49
N GLY A 90 -4.73 4.35 16.52
CA GLY A 90 -4.42 3.36 15.50
C GLY A 90 -5.55 3.07 14.50
N GLU A 91 -6.64 3.88 14.50
CA GLU A 91 -7.82 3.68 13.65
C GLU A 91 -7.74 4.38 12.29
N GLN A 92 -6.69 5.13 12.02
CA GLN A 92 -6.44 5.61 10.67
C GLN A 92 -6.33 4.41 9.72
N THR A 93 -6.83 4.56 8.49
CA THR A 93 -6.97 3.45 7.54
C THR A 93 -6.20 3.69 6.25
N ARG A 94 -5.69 2.59 5.69
CA ARG A 94 -5.03 2.56 4.38
C ARG A 94 -5.46 1.32 3.61
N ASP A 95 -5.47 1.44 2.32
CA ASP A 95 -5.48 0.29 1.43
C ASP A 95 -4.07 -0.28 1.36
N PHE A 96 -3.87 -1.43 2.00
CA PHE A 96 -2.62 -2.16 2.01
C PHE A 96 -2.68 -3.30 1.00
N ILE A 97 -1.74 -3.34 0.07
CA ILE A 97 -1.67 -4.37 -0.96
C ILE A 97 -0.37 -5.17 -0.86
N TYR A 98 -0.49 -6.49 -0.89
CA TYR A 98 0.66 -7.38 -0.84
C TYR A 98 1.43 -7.35 -2.16
N VAL A 99 2.76 -7.32 -2.09
CA VAL A 99 3.61 -7.19 -3.29
C VAL A 99 3.39 -8.30 -4.30
N LYS A 100 3.04 -9.52 -3.89
CA LYS A 100 2.71 -10.61 -4.81
C LYS A 100 1.47 -10.31 -5.64
N ASP A 101 0.48 -9.62 -5.06
CA ASP A 101 -0.71 -9.21 -5.80
C ASP A 101 -0.40 -8.07 -6.77
N VAL A 102 0.49 -7.14 -6.39
CA VAL A 102 1.02 -6.14 -7.32
C VAL A 102 1.68 -6.81 -8.52
N VAL A 103 2.45 -7.88 -8.30
CA VAL A 103 3.08 -8.65 -9.38
C VAL A 103 2.02 -9.31 -10.28
N LYS A 104 0.95 -9.90 -9.70
CA LYS A 104 -0.18 -10.45 -10.49
C LYS A 104 -0.82 -9.39 -11.39
N VAL A 105 -1.06 -8.18 -10.86
CA VAL A 105 -1.62 -7.07 -11.66
C VAL A 105 -0.66 -6.67 -12.79
N ASN A 106 0.65 -6.66 -12.55
CA ASN A 106 1.62 -6.38 -13.62
C ASN A 106 1.59 -7.46 -14.72
N PHE A 107 1.53 -8.75 -14.35
CA PHE A 107 1.39 -9.84 -15.32
C PHE A 107 0.06 -9.80 -16.07
N PHE A 108 -1.03 -9.45 -15.40
CA PHE A 108 -2.31 -9.24 -16.07
C PHE A 108 -2.18 -8.25 -17.24
N PHE A 109 -1.56 -7.08 -17.02
CA PHE A 109 -1.35 -6.13 -18.10
C PHE A 109 -0.33 -6.59 -19.14
N TRP A 110 0.66 -7.38 -18.75
CA TRP A 110 1.58 -8.00 -19.69
C TRP A 110 0.86 -8.93 -20.67
N ASP A 111 -0.10 -9.71 -20.18
CA ASP A 111 -0.89 -10.66 -20.98
C ASP A 111 -2.01 -9.98 -21.77
N HIS A 112 -2.31 -8.69 -21.52
CA HIS A 112 -3.35 -7.91 -22.20
C HIS A 112 -2.75 -6.64 -22.83
N PRO A 113 -1.97 -6.79 -23.91
CA PRO A 113 -1.23 -5.67 -24.53
C PRO A 113 -2.14 -4.60 -25.17
N GLU A 114 -3.41 -4.90 -25.40
CA GLU A 114 -4.43 -3.98 -25.89
C GLU A 114 -4.87 -2.94 -24.84
N LEU A 115 -4.71 -3.24 -23.55
CA LEU A 115 -5.10 -2.36 -22.47
C LEU A 115 -4.09 -1.22 -22.32
N LYS A 116 -4.59 0.01 -22.26
CA LYS A 116 -3.79 1.23 -22.06
C LYS A 116 -4.45 2.11 -21.00
N GLY A 117 -3.66 2.97 -20.38
CA GLY A 117 -4.18 3.98 -19.45
C GLY A 117 -3.64 3.89 -18.05
N ILE A 118 -4.27 4.62 -17.13
CA ILE A 118 -3.87 4.66 -15.72
C ILE A 118 -4.89 3.86 -14.91
N TYR A 119 -4.38 3.00 -14.02
CA TYR A 119 -5.18 2.12 -13.19
C TYR A 119 -4.70 2.20 -11.73
N ASN A 120 -5.63 2.21 -10.81
CA ASN A 120 -5.32 1.99 -9.41
C ASN A 120 -4.89 0.54 -9.17
N CYS A 121 -3.84 0.37 -8.39
CA CYS A 121 -3.37 -0.93 -7.94
C CYS A 121 -3.42 -0.95 -6.40
N GLY A 122 -4.59 -1.24 -5.88
CA GLY A 122 -4.96 -1.41 -4.49
C GLY A 122 -6.05 -2.46 -4.39
N THR A 123 -6.36 -2.88 -3.16
CA THR A 123 -7.33 -3.97 -2.93
C THR A 123 -8.78 -3.50 -2.99
N GLY A 124 -9.02 -2.20 -2.82
CA GLY A 124 -10.36 -1.63 -2.62
C GLY A 124 -10.91 -1.85 -1.21
N HIS A 125 -10.07 -2.28 -0.28
CA HIS A 125 -10.41 -2.49 1.13
C HIS A 125 -9.38 -1.82 2.04
N ALA A 126 -9.83 -0.77 2.76
CA ALA A 126 -8.99 -0.08 3.72
C ALA A 126 -8.96 -0.83 5.06
N HIS A 127 -7.77 -0.98 5.62
CA HIS A 127 -7.55 -1.59 6.93
C HIS A 127 -6.94 -0.60 7.90
N THR A 128 -7.25 -0.71 9.20
CA THR A 128 -6.66 0.12 10.24
C THR A 128 -5.23 -0.31 10.56
N PHE A 129 -4.42 0.61 11.09
CA PHE A 129 -3.11 0.23 11.61
C PHE A 129 -3.22 -0.76 12.78
N ASN A 130 -4.33 -0.71 13.54
CA ASN A 130 -4.63 -1.71 14.56
C ASN A 130 -4.76 -3.13 13.96
N THR A 131 -5.37 -3.28 12.80
CA THR A 131 -5.46 -4.57 12.10
C THR A 131 -4.07 -5.12 11.78
N LEU A 132 -3.18 -4.28 11.27
CA LEU A 132 -1.80 -4.69 10.96
C LEU A 132 -1.04 -5.09 12.22
N ALA A 133 -1.11 -4.27 13.26
CA ALA A 133 -0.44 -4.55 14.53
C ALA A 133 -0.92 -5.87 15.16
N LYS A 134 -2.24 -6.10 15.17
CA LYS A 134 -2.84 -7.37 15.63
C LYS A 134 -2.34 -8.56 14.81
N GLY A 135 -2.21 -8.43 13.48
CA GLY A 135 -1.67 -9.46 12.61
C GLY A 135 -0.22 -9.82 12.97
N VAL A 136 0.64 -8.81 13.17
CA VAL A 136 2.04 -9.01 13.60
C VAL A 136 2.13 -9.65 14.98
N LEU A 137 1.36 -9.13 15.97
CA LEU A 137 1.32 -9.71 17.32
C LEU A 137 0.78 -11.16 17.33
N LYS A 138 -0.21 -11.46 16.49
CA LYS A 138 -0.75 -12.82 16.30
C LYS A 138 0.32 -13.77 15.77
N TYR A 139 1.16 -13.34 14.83
CA TYR A 139 2.26 -14.13 14.32
C TYR A 139 3.24 -14.54 15.43
N PHE A 140 3.62 -13.60 16.30
CA PHE A 140 4.52 -13.89 17.42
C PHE A 140 3.85 -14.60 18.60
N GLY A 141 2.53 -14.61 18.69
CA GLY A 141 1.77 -15.20 19.79
C GLY A 141 1.91 -14.44 21.12
N SER A 142 2.57 -13.26 21.12
CA SER A 142 2.83 -12.44 22.33
C SER A 142 3.17 -11.01 21.96
N GLY A 143 3.29 -10.15 22.97
CA GLY A 143 3.68 -8.75 22.83
C GLY A 143 2.56 -7.78 23.19
N GLU A 144 2.91 -6.51 23.24
CA GLU A 144 2.01 -5.42 23.64
C GLU A 144 1.81 -4.43 22.51
N LEU A 145 0.60 -3.87 22.41
CA LEU A 145 0.30 -2.72 21.57
C LEU A 145 0.35 -1.45 22.43
N GLU A 146 1.25 -0.54 22.08
CA GLU A 146 1.45 0.74 22.76
C GLU A 146 1.02 1.88 21.83
N TYR A 147 0.28 2.86 22.35
CA TYR A 147 -0.06 4.06 21.62
C TYR A 147 0.83 5.22 22.06
N VAL A 148 1.43 5.90 21.09
CA VAL A 148 2.33 7.03 21.31
C VAL A 148 1.75 8.32 20.73
N PRO A 149 2.06 9.49 21.28
CA PRO A 149 1.52 10.76 20.79
C PRO A 149 1.72 10.95 19.28
N PHE A 150 0.70 11.47 18.62
CA PHE A 150 0.77 11.76 17.18
C PHE A 150 1.79 12.89 16.93
N PRO A 151 2.78 12.69 16.03
CA PRO A 151 3.84 13.66 15.80
C PRO A 151 3.31 14.99 15.23
N GLU A 152 3.61 16.13 15.87
CA GLU A 152 3.19 17.47 15.43
C GLU A 152 3.60 17.79 13.99
N VAL A 153 4.78 17.33 13.56
CA VAL A 153 5.31 17.57 12.21
C VAL A 153 4.48 16.92 11.09
N LEU A 154 3.63 15.95 11.44
CA LEU A 154 2.75 15.26 10.49
C LEU A 154 1.35 15.87 10.42
N LYS A 155 0.95 16.69 11.39
CA LYS A 155 -0.36 17.34 11.39
C LYS A 155 -0.55 18.20 10.13
N GLY A 156 -1.70 18.07 9.49
CA GLY A 156 -2.05 18.76 8.24
C GLY A 156 -1.34 18.24 6.98
N LYS A 157 -0.43 17.26 7.11
CA LYS A 157 0.27 16.61 5.98
C LYS A 157 -0.01 15.11 5.91
N TYR A 158 -0.59 14.56 6.97
CA TYR A 158 -0.88 13.14 7.09
C TYR A 158 -2.21 12.83 6.45
N GLN A 159 -2.24 11.79 5.64
CA GLN A 159 -3.45 11.31 5.00
C GLN A 159 -4.06 10.23 5.91
N SER A 160 -5.21 10.52 6.54
CA SER A 160 -5.82 9.63 7.53
C SER A 160 -6.60 8.46 6.91
N PHE A 161 -6.95 8.56 5.61
CA PHE A 161 -7.71 7.54 4.88
C PHE A 161 -7.20 7.38 3.45
N THR A 162 -7.04 6.13 2.98
CA THR A 162 -6.93 5.79 1.57
C THR A 162 -7.61 4.46 1.28
N GLU A 163 -8.38 4.40 0.18
CA GLU A 163 -9.00 3.18 -0.34
C GLU A 163 -9.09 3.28 -1.86
N ALA A 164 -8.54 2.30 -2.58
CA ALA A 164 -8.56 2.31 -4.03
C ALA A 164 -9.99 2.11 -4.55
N ASP A 165 -10.39 2.91 -5.52
CA ASP A 165 -11.47 2.51 -6.42
C ASP A 165 -10.88 1.57 -7.47
N SER A 166 -11.08 0.26 -7.27
CA SER A 166 -10.56 -0.79 -8.16
C SER A 166 -11.50 -1.11 -9.33
N SER A 167 -12.61 -0.39 -9.46
CA SER A 167 -13.66 -0.66 -10.47
C SER A 167 -13.12 -0.70 -11.90
N LYS A 168 -12.18 0.19 -12.22
CA LYS A 168 -11.57 0.24 -13.55
C LYS A 168 -10.72 -0.99 -13.86
N LEU A 169 -9.93 -1.45 -12.90
CA LEU A 169 -9.11 -2.65 -13.01
C LEU A 169 -9.98 -3.91 -13.20
N LEU A 170 -11.02 -4.04 -12.37
CA LEU A 170 -11.98 -5.15 -12.47
C LEU A 170 -12.76 -5.12 -13.80
N THR A 171 -13.20 -3.93 -14.24
CA THR A 171 -13.89 -3.78 -15.54
C THR A 171 -12.96 -4.12 -16.72
N ALA A 172 -11.66 -3.94 -16.58
CA ALA A 172 -10.68 -4.35 -17.58
C ALA A 172 -10.48 -5.88 -17.64
N GLY A 173 -11.10 -6.64 -16.73
CA GLY A 173 -11.07 -8.11 -16.71
C GLY A 173 -10.12 -8.72 -15.69
N TYR A 174 -9.51 -7.94 -14.78
CA TYR A 174 -8.69 -8.52 -13.73
C TYR A 174 -9.56 -9.32 -12.75
N ASP A 175 -9.32 -10.61 -12.65
CA ASP A 175 -10.02 -11.57 -11.79
C ASP A 175 -9.10 -12.30 -10.79
N GLY A 176 -7.81 -11.94 -10.78
CA GLY A 176 -6.78 -12.61 -9.97
C GLY A 176 -6.93 -12.47 -8.45
N GLY A 177 -7.89 -11.65 -8.00
CA GLY A 177 -8.17 -11.41 -6.59
C GLY A 177 -6.99 -10.75 -5.85
N PHE A 178 -7.19 -10.54 -4.54
CA PHE A 178 -6.17 -10.01 -3.64
C PHE A 178 -6.07 -10.90 -2.41
N THR A 179 -4.86 -11.12 -1.95
CA THR A 179 -4.58 -11.95 -0.77
C THR A 179 -5.18 -11.29 0.48
N ASP A 180 -5.83 -12.09 1.33
CA ASP A 180 -6.35 -11.62 2.61
C ASP A 180 -5.23 -10.98 3.45
N ILE A 181 -5.56 -9.90 4.14
CA ILE A 181 -4.57 -9.09 4.87
C ILE A 181 -3.91 -9.88 6.02
N GLU A 182 -4.65 -10.73 6.73
CA GLU A 182 -4.10 -11.52 7.83
C GLU A 182 -3.18 -12.62 7.31
N GLU A 183 -3.58 -13.27 6.20
CA GLU A 183 -2.77 -14.28 5.52
C GLU A 183 -1.47 -13.69 5.00
N ALA A 184 -1.54 -12.56 4.30
CA ALA A 184 -0.36 -11.89 3.75
C ALA A 184 0.60 -11.36 4.84
N ILE A 185 0.08 -10.85 5.96
CA ILE A 185 0.90 -10.45 7.12
C ILE A 185 1.62 -11.65 7.71
N ALA A 186 0.92 -12.77 7.91
CA ALA A 186 1.51 -13.98 8.48
C ALA A 186 2.64 -14.53 7.57
N GLU A 187 2.40 -14.59 6.26
CA GLU A 187 3.41 -15.00 5.28
C GLU A 187 4.62 -14.08 5.29
N TYR A 188 4.38 -12.76 5.27
CA TYR A 188 5.49 -11.80 5.26
C TYR A 188 6.29 -11.82 6.56
N CYS A 189 5.65 -11.92 7.72
CA CYS A 189 6.35 -12.09 9.00
C CYS A 189 7.20 -13.36 9.03
N ALA A 190 6.71 -14.48 8.47
CA ALA A 190 7.48 -15.71 8.36
C ALA A 190 8.73 -15.55 7.47
N LEU A 191 8.63 -14.81 6.37
CA LEU A 191 9.77 -14.48 5.51
C LEU A 191 10.78 -13.57 6.22
N LEU A 192 10.30 -12.58 6.98
CA LEU A 192 11.15 -11.70 7.79
C LEU A 192 11.91 -12.49 8.87
N ASP A 193 11.24 -13.44 9.52
CA ASP A 193 11.83 -14.23 10.59
C ASP A 193 12.85 -15.26 10.06
N LYS A 194 12.54 -15.90 8.93
CA LYS A 194 13.38 -16.95 8.34
C LYS A 194 14.60 -16.41 7.58
N ASN A 195 14.41 -15.33 6.81
CA ASN A 195 15.39 -14.89 5.80
C ASN A 195 15.58 -13.36 5.79
N ASP A 196 15.34 -12.68 6.92
CA ASP A 196 15.35 -11.21 7.02
C ASP A 196 14.48 -10.53 5.94
N GLY A 197 13.41 -11.20 5.50
CA GLY A 197 12.51 -10.69 4.47
C GLY A 197 13.05 -10.77 3.03
N TYR A 198 14.10 -11.52 2.80
CA TYR A 198 14.59 -11.79 1.44
C TYR A 198 13.98 -13.07 0.87
N LEU A 199 13.65 -13.04 -0.42
CA LEU A 199 13.30 -14.23 -1.17
C LEU A 199 14.62 -14.93 -1.55
N ILE A 200 14.89 -16.08 -0.94
CA ILE A 200 16.04 -16.91 -1.30
C ILE A 200 15.55 -17.88 -2.36
N ASN A 201 16.15 -17.81 -3.55
CA ASN A 201 15.99 -18.88 -4.54
C ASN A 201 16.71 -20.11 -3.99
N GLU A 202 15.97 -21.11 -3.56
CA GLU A 202 16.50 -22.47 -3.40
C GLU A 202 16.90 -22.93 -4.80
N ARG A 203 18.20 -22.87 -5.09
CA ARG A 203 18.79 -23.43 -6.32
C ARG A 203 18.95 -24.94 -6.16
#